data_dbbf75f27bab2e2a48797b5297cb1155
#
_entry.id   dbbf75f27bab2e2a48797b5297cb1155
#
_cell.length_a   1.000
_cell.length_b   1.000
_cell.length_c   1.000
_cell.angle_alpha   90.00
_cell.angle_beta   90.00
_cell.angle_gamma   90.00
#
_symmetry.space_group_name_H-M   'P 1'
#
loop_
_entity.id
_entity.type
_entity.pdbx_description
1 polymer ?
#
loop_
_entity_poly.entity_id
_entity_poly.type
_entity_poly.pdbx_seq_one_letter_code
_entity_poly.pdbx_strand_id
1 'polypeptide(L)'
;SKGIVIVTYSSGEIYAINLSNGGVIWNDNLSKLVQKSSLENISDIRGNAVIQNNVVYVISHNGRMVAMDLNSGQRLWESKIGGIQTPWVASRFIYVLSKDNELICLTSDKGKIVWVSKLKDYIDFEKKGKLITWSGPLLAGHMLIVSGSHGIIASISPYTGKFLGAINVKAAADNQ
;
A
#
# COMPACT_ATOMS: atom_id res chain seq x y z
N SER A 1 -2.91 -8.77 -19.90
CA SER A 1 -2.12 -7.53 -20.00
C SER A 1 -1.62 -7.37 -21.42
N LYS A 2 -1.82 -6.19 -22.01
CA LYS A 2 -1.43 -5.90 -23.40
C LYS A 2 0.05 -5.56 -23.55
N GLY A 3 0.96 -6.27 -22.87
CA GLY A 3 2.39 -6.01 -22.97
C GLY A 3 2.81 -4.62 -22.47
N ILE A 4 2.19 -4.13 -21.41
CA ILE A 4 2.56 -2.87 -20.73
C ILE A 4 3.20 -3.21 -19.40
N VAL A 5 4.35 -2.61 -19.13
CA VAL A 5 5.05 -2.66 -17.84
C VAL A 5 4.95 -1.29 -17.19
N ILE A 6 4.60 -1.27 -15.91
CA ILE A 6 4.64 -0.05 -15.09
C ILE A 6 5.92 -0.07 -14.26
N VAL A 7 6.71 0.99 -14.38
CA VAL A 7 7.94 1.21 -13.63
C VAL A 7 7.76 2.43 -12.76
N THR A 8 8.06 2.29 -11.48
CA THR A 8 8.01 3.39 -10.51
C THR A 8 9.39 3.66 -9.95
N TYR A 9 9.73 4.93 -9.77
CA TYR A 9 11.01 5.37 -9.23
C TYR A 9 10.84 6.04 -7.86
N SER A 10 11.88 5.97 -7.06
CA SER A 10 11.91 6.65 -5.74
C SER A 10 11.82 8.17 -5.84
N SER A 11 12.14 8.75 -7.00
CA SER A 11 11.91 10.18 -7.32
C SER A 11 10.44 10.57 -7.52
N GLY A 12 9.50 9.59 -7.45
CA GLY A 12 8.06 9.80 -7.63
C GLY A 12 7.58 9.66 -9.06
N GLU A 13 8.45 9.32 -9.99
CA GLU A 13 8.12 9.13 -11.40
C GLU A 13 7.49 7.77 -11.65
N ILE A 14 6.56 7.73 -12.59
CA ILE A 14 5.84 6.54 -13.05
C ILE A 14 5.93 6.50 -14.56
N TYR A 15 6.34 5.38 -15.13
CA TYR A 15 6.39 5.15 -16.57
C TYR A 15 5.58 3.92 -16.95
N ALA A 16 4.78 4.04 -18.00
CA ALA A 16 4.23 2.89 -18.71
C ALA A 16 5.06 2.63 -19.96
N ILE A 17 5.59 1.44 -20.07
CA ILE A 17 6.52 1.04 -21.12
C ILE A 17 5.89 -0.08 -21.94
N ASN A 18 5.95 0.03 -23.26
CA ASN A 18 5.57 -1.03 -24.17
C ASN A 18 6.61 -2.14 -24.13
N LEU A 19 6.19 -3.34 -23.75
CA LEU A 19 7.09 -4.48 -23.55
C LEU A 19 7.74 -4.96 -24.88
N SER A 20 7.09 -4.72 -26.03
CA SER A 20 7.59 -5.22 -27.32
C SER A 20 8.73 -4.39 -27.90
N ASN A 21 8.78 -3.10 -27.61
CA ASN A 21 9.76 -2.18 -28.21
C ASN A 21 10.50 -1.28 -27.21
N GLY A 22 10.15 -1.37 -25.89
CA GLY A 22 10.74 -0.54 -24.84
C GLY A 22 10.32 0.94 -24.89
N GLY A 23 9.41 1.32 -25.78
CA GLY A 23 8.95 2.70 -25.91
C GLY A 23 8.05 3.14 -24.75
N VAL A 24 8.23 4.39 -24.33
CA VAL A 24 7.35 4.99 -23.29
C VAL A 24 5.99 5.30 -23.92
N ILE A 25 4.92 4.76 -23.31
CA ILE A 25 3.54 5.01 -23.71
C ILE A 25 3.04 6.30 -23.05
N TRP A 26 3.24 6.41 -21.74
CA TRP A 26 2.95 7.59 -20.95
C TRP A 26 3.85 7.66 -19.72
N ASN A 27 3.94 8.83 -19.10
CA ASN A 27 4.59 9.02 -17.81
C ASN A 27 3.79 10.01 -16.95
N ASP A 28 3.98 9.90 -15.63
CA ASP A 28 3.43 10.83 -14.64
C ASP A 28 4.45 10.99 -13.49
N ASN A 29 4.24 11.99 -12.64
CA ASN A 29 5.09 12.22 -11.49
C ASN A 29 4.26 12.68 -10.28
N LEU A 30 4.30 11.91 -9.19
CA LEU A 30 3.58 12.19 -7.96
C LEU A 30 4.17 13.35 -7.15
N SER A 31 5.42 13.76 -7.43
CA SER A 31 6.09 14.86 -6.72
C SER A 31 5.66 16.25 -7.20
N LYS A 32 5.21 16.39 -8.45
CA LYS A 32 4.99 17.69 -9.12
C LYS A 32 3.87 18.58 -8.54
N LEU A 33 3.06 18.11 -7.60
CA LEU A 33 1.91 18.85 -7.09
C LEU A 33 2.09 19.46 -5.69
N VAL A 34 3.30 19.44 -5.16
CA VAL A 34 3.57 20.09 -3.87
C VAL A 34 4.17 21.47 -4.13
N GLN A 35 3.29 22.48 -4.21
CA GLN A 35 3.72 23.87 -4.15
C GLN A 35 4.17 24.22 -2.72
N LYS A 36 5.43 24.67 -2.64
CA LYS A 36 6.02 25.52 -1.59
C LYS A 36 5.80 25.07 -0.12
N SER A 37 6.71 24.30 0.40
CA SER A 37 7.56 24.66 1.55
C SER A 37 8.32 23.43 2.07
N SER A 38 9.63 23.65 2.28
CA SER A 38 10.56 22.82 3.07
C SER A 38 10.94 21.42 2.56
N LEU A 39 12.13 21.07 2.91
CA LEU A 39 12.98 19.89 2.69
C LEU A 39 12.35 18.48 2.91
N GLU A 40 11.05 18.37 3.18
CA GLU A 40 10.33 17.11 3.42
C GLU A 40 9.65 16.51 2.18
N ASN A 41 9.88 17.08 0.99
CA ASN A 41 9.14 16.72 -0.23
C ASN A 41 9.83 15.65 -1.09
N ILE A 42 10.41 14.63 -0.48
CA ILE A 42 10.86 13.44 -1.21
C ILE A 42 9.62 12.56 -1.45
N SER A 43 9.06 12.63 -2.65
CA SER A 43 7.98 11.74 -3.09
C SER A 43 8.58 10.37 -3.39
N ASP A 44 8.83 9.60 -2.33
CA ASP A 44 9.44 8.27 -2.44
C ASP A 44 8.35 7.23 -2.69
N ILE A 45 8.35 6.62 -3.88
CA ILE A 45 7.54 5.45 -4.18
C ILE A 45 8.39 4.22 -3.89
N ARG A 46 8.10 3.53 -2.79
CA ARG A 46 8.82 2.30 -2.39
C ARG A 46 8.03 1.04 -2.69
N GLY A 47 6.71 1.12 -2.65
CA GLY A 47 5.84 0.01 -3.03
C GLY A 47 5.77 -0.17 -4.54
N ASN A 48 5.53 -1.41 -4.98
CA ASN A 48 5.30 -1.67 -6.40
C ASN A 48 3.93 -1.13 -6.83
N ALA A 49 3.82 -0.70 -8.09
CA ALA A 49 2.54 -0.45 -8.72
C ALA A 49 1.73 -1.74 -8.84
N VAL A 50 0.43 -1.66 -8.62
CA VAL A 50 -0.50 -2.79 -8.79
C VAL A 50 -1.43 -2.51 -9.96
N ILE A 51 -1.60 -3.49 -10.84
CA ILE A 51 -2.50 -3.40 -11.99
C ILE A 51 -3.67 -4.35 -11.77
N GLN A 52 -4.89 -3.82 -11.80
CA GLN A 52 -6.12 -4.62 -11.81
C GLN A 52 -7.18 -3.95 -12.69
N ASN A 53 -7.84 -4.73 -13.53
CA ASN A 53 -8.94 -4.26 -14.40
C ASN A 53 -8.61 -3.00 -15.20
N ASN A 54 -7.44 -2.96 -15.82
CA ASN A 54 -6.94 -1.82 -16.62
C ASN A 54 -6.68 -0.54 -15.82
N VAL A 55 -6.61 -0.64 -14.49
CA VAL A 55 -6.27 0.47 -13.59
C VAL A 55 -4.93 0.19 -12.90
N VAL A 56 -4.08 1.20 -12.86
CA VAL A 56 -2.79 1.19 -12.16
C VAL A 56 -2.96 1.92 -10.84
N TYR A 57 -2.62 1.27 -9.75
CA TYR A 57 -2.64 1.85 -8.40
C TYR A 57 -1.20 2.05 -7.93
N VAL A 58 -0.87 3.27 -7.53
CA VAL A 58 0.45 3.64 -7.01
C VAL A 58 0.29 4.40 -5.71
N ILE A 59 1.14 4.10 -4.74
CA ILE A 59 1.18 4.79 -3.46
C ILE A 59 2.58 5.35 -3.20
N SER A 60 2.65 6.60 -2.73
CA SER A 60 3.88 7.23 -2.30
C SER A 60 3.99 7.32 -0.78
N HIS A 61 5.21 7.35 -0.27
CA HIS A 61 5.48 7.53 1.15
C HIS A 61 4.89 8.85 1.70
N ASN A 62 4.93 9.90 0.91
CA ASN A 62 4.55 11.26 1.31
C ASN A 62 3.05 11.54 1.31
N GLY A 63 2.20 10.52 1.33
CA GLY A 63 0.79 10.72 1.56
C GLY A 63 -0.06 10.86 0.31
N ARG A 64 0.31 10.23 -0.79
CA ARG A 64 -0.50 10.17 -2.00
C ARG A 64 -0.68 8.76 -2.50
N MET A 65 -1.92 8.42 -2.80
CA MET A 65 -2.29 7.25 -3.57
C MET A 65 -3.07 7.69 -4.80
N VAL A 66 -2.73 7.17 -5.96
CA VAL A 66 -3.41 7.46 -7.22
C VAL A 66 -3.89 6.18 -7.90
N ALA A 67 -5.01 6.29 -8.60
CA ALA A 67 -5.43 5.31 -9.58
C ALA A 67 -5.40 5.96 -10.97
N MET A 68 -4.85 5.25 -11.94
CA MET A 68 -4.63 5.74 -13.29
C MET A 68 -5.11 4.73 -14.31
N ASP A 69 -5.65 5.17 -15.44
CA ASP A 69 -5.93 4.30 -16.57
C ASP A 69 -4.62 3.74 -17.14
N LEU A 70 -4.55 2.44 -17.31
CA LEU A 70 -3.34 1.73 -17.75
C LEU A 70 -2.88 2.15 -19.15
N ASN A 71 -3.80 2.49 -20.06
CA ASN A 71 -3.45 2.78 -21.44
C ASN A 71 -3.06 4.24 -21.65
N SER A 72 -3.78 5.16 -20.99
CA SER A 72 -3.64 6.60 -21.21
C SER A 72 -2.80 7.32 -20.14
N GLY A 73 -2.64 6.72 -18.96
CA GLY A 73 -2.03 7.37 -17.81
C GLY A 73 -2.91 8.44 -17.17
N GLN A 74 -4.16 8.60 -17.63
CA GLN A 74 -5.08 9.55 -17.02
C GLN A 74 -5.36 9.18 -15.56
N ARG A 75 -5.21 10.14 -14.65
CA ARG A 75 -5.59 9.95 -13.25
C ARG A 75 -7.11 9.85 -13.13
N LEU A 76 -7.59 8.74 -12.57
CA LEU A 76 -9.00 8.47 -12.31
C LEU A 76 -9.44 9.07 -10.98
N TRP A 77 -8.58 8.93 -9.97
CA TRP A 77 -8.74 9.54 -8.66
C TRP A 77 -7.40 9.64 -7.92
N GLU A 78 -7.38 10.49 -6.90
CA GLU A 78 -6.26 10.68 -5.98
C GLU A 78 -6.80 10.73 -4.55
N SER A 79 -6.05 10.13 -3.60
CA SER A 79 -6.36 10.13 -2.16
C SER A 79 -5.13 10.54 -1.36
N LYS A 80 -5.34 11.28 -0.26
CA LYS A 80 -4.27 11.74 0.63
C LYS A 80 -3.89 10.64 1.64
N ILE A 81 -3.43 9.51 1.13
CA ILE A 81 -3.01 8.36 1.93
C ILE A 81 -1.61 7.97 1.50
N GLY A 82 -0.69 7.90 2.45
CA GLY A 82 0.69 7.48 2.23
C GLY A 82 0.97 6.10 2.76
N GLY A 83 1.88 5.40 2.11
CA GLY A 83 2.37 4.10 2.53
C GLY A 83 3.65 3.73 1.80
N ILE A 84 4.41 2.84 2.39
CA ILE A 84 5.70 2.35 1.83
C ILE A 84 5.59 0.92 1.28
N GLN A 85 4.48 0.26 1.55
CA GLN A 85 4.23 -1.11 1.12
C GLN A 85 3.38 -1.13 -0.14
N THR A 86 3.51 -2.20 -0.92
CA THR A 86 2.64 -2.45 -2.07
C THR A 86 1.20 -2.60 -1.61
N PRO A 87 0.23 -1.85 -2.15
CA PRO A 87 -1.17 -2.00 -1.78
C PRO A 87 -1.71 -3.36 -2.23
N TRP A 88 -2.62 -3.94 -1.46
CA TRP A 88 -3.33 -5.15 -1.89
C TRP A 88 -4.66 -4.78 -2.51
N VAL A 89 -4.82 -5.07 -3.80
CA VAL A 89 -6.07 -4.77 -4.54
C VAL A 89 -6.87 -6.05 -4.71
N ALA A 90 -8.12 -6.04 -4.27
CA ALA A 90 -9.02 -7.19 -4.36
C ALA A 90 -10.43 -6.73 -4.73
N SER A 91 -10.85 -7.03 -5.97
CA SER A 91 -12.15 -6.68 -6.50
C SER A 91 -12.46 -5.18 -6.36
N ARG A 92 -13.37 -4.79 -5.45
CA ARG A 92 -13.79 -3.39 -5.22
C ARG A 92 -13.04 -2.69 -4.09
N PHE A 93 -12.07 -3.34 -3.47
CA PHE A 93 -11.36 -2.81 -2.32
C PHE A 93 -9.85 -2.79 -2.53
N ILE A 94 -9.23 -1.83 -1.88
CA ILE A 94 -7.79 -1.68 -1.79
C ILE A 94 -7.43 -1.62 -0.32
N TYR A 95 -6.46 -2.40 0.07
CA TYR A 95 -5.93 -2.43 1.43
C TYR A 95 -4.52 -1.85 1.43
N VAL A 96 -4.29 -0.88 2.29
CA VAL A 96 -3.05 -0.13 2.42
C VAL A 96 -2.57 -0.17 3.85
N LEU A 97 -1.28 -0.41 4.03
CA LEU A 97 -0.61 -0.19 5.31
C LEU A 97 0.06 1.19 5.27
N SER A 98 -0.43 2.10 6.11
CA SER A 98 0.09 3.46 6.21
C SER A 98 1.40 3.51 7.00
N LYS A 99 2.14 4.62 6.86
CA LYS A 99 3.33 4.91 7.66
C LYS A 99 3.06 5.01 9.17
N ASP A 100 1.81 5.29 9.54
CA ASP A 100 1.38 5.47 10.93
C ASP A 100 0.90 4.14 11.56
N ASN A 101 1.23 3.00 10.92
CA ASN A 101 0.82 1.65 11.32
C ASN A 101 -0.71 1.47 11.35
N GLU A 102 -1.38 2.11 10.40
CA GLU A 102 -2.82 1.95 10.19
C GLU A 102 -3.07 1.09 8.96
N LEU A 103 -3.92 0.10 9.09
CA LEU A 103 -4.46 -0.66 7.97
C LEU A 103 -5.72 0.04 7.48
N ILE A 104 -5.72 0.47 6.23
CA ILE A 104 -6.78 1.28 5.63
C ILE A 104 -7.41 0.51 4.48
N CYS A 105 -8.74 0.43 4.46
CA CYS A 105 -9.50 -0.07 3.32
C CYS A 105 -10.10 1.09 2.54
N LEU A 106 -9.92 1.05 1.23
CA LEU A 106 -10.46 2.03 0.28
C LEU A 106 -11.34 1.34 -0.75
N THR A 107 -12.26 2.08 -1.36
CA THR A 107 -12.92 1.63 -2.58
C THR A 107 -11.99 1.79 -3.78
N SER A 108 -11.97 0.82 -4.70
CA SER A 108 -11.09 0.85 -5.87
C SER A 108 -11.53 1.85 -6.95
N ASP A 109 -12.83 2.16 -7.00
CA ASP A 109 -13.44 3.06 -8.00
C ASP A 109 -13.23 4.55 -7.72
N LYS A 110 -13.17 4.94 -6.43
CA LYS A 110 -13.12 6.37 -6.02
C LYS A 110 -12.05 6.69 -4.97
N GLY A 111 -11.31 5.70 -4.48
CA GLY A 111 -10.32 5.90 -3.42
C GLY A 111 -10.91 6.40 -2.10
N LYS A 112 -12.19 6.14 -1.83
CA LYS A 112 -12.85 6.54 -0.58
C LYS A 112 -12.55 5.56 0.54
N ILE A 113 -12.22 6.08 1.73
CA ILE A 113 -11.98 5.26 2.92
C ILE A 113 -13.28 4.57 3.33
N VAL A 114 -13.22 3.25 3.51
CA VAL A 114 -14.31 2.40 4.03
C VAL A 114 -14.14 2.21 5.52
N TRP A 115 -12.93 1.87 5.97
CA TRP A 115 -12.56 1.74 7.37
C TRP A 115 -11.05 1.94 7.58
N VAL A 116 -10.68 2.27 8.82
CA VAL A 116 -9.29 2.38 9.29
C VAL A 116 -9.13 1.55 10.54
N SER A 117 -8.07 0.76 10.62
CA SER A 117 -7.73 -0.09 11.76
C SER A 117 -6.33 0.26 12.26
N LYS A 118 -6.21 0.70 13.51
CA LYS A 118 -4.94 1.06 14.14
C LYS A 118 -4.30 -0.20 14.73
N LEU A 119 -3.23 -0.69 14.11
CA LEU A 119 -2.58 -1.94 14.52
C LEU A 119 -1.99 -1.88 15.94
N LYS A 120 -1.54 -0.70 16.38
CA LYS A 120 -1.02 -0.50 17.73
C LYS A 120 -2.05 -0.74 18.85
N ASP A 121 -3.35 -0.53 18.55
CA ASP A 121 -4.41 -0.64 19.55
C ASP A 121 -4.74 -2.09 19.90
N TYR A 122 -4.28 -3.05 19.10
CA TYR A 122 -4.58 -4.48 19.27
C TYR A 122 -3.45 -5.29 19.88
N ILE A 123 -2.24 -4.76 19.89
CA ILE A 123 -1.06 -5.52 20.33
C ILE A 123 -0.23 -4.64 21.25
N ASP A 124 -0.39 -4.85 22.55
CA ASP A 124 0.36 -4.15 23.60
C ASP A 124 1.79 -4.72 23.71
N PHE A 125 2.67 -4.27 22.81
CA PHE A 125 4.09 -4.59 22.84
C PHE A 125 4.96 -3.47 23.40
N GLU A 126 4.37 -2.37 23.85
CA GLU A 126 5.08 -1.24 24.47
C GLU A 126 5.78 -1.64 25.79
N LYS A 127 5.41 -2.77 26.41
CA LYS A 127 6.08 -3.31 27.61
C LYS A 127 7.59 -3.51 27.45
N LYS A 128 8.14 -3.44 26.23
CA LYS A 128 9.59 -3.57 25.97
C LYS A 128 10.21 -2.38 25.24
N GLY A 129 9.49 -1.27 25.07
CA GLY A 129 10.02 -0.04 24.47
C GLY A 129 10.50 -0.16 23.02
N LYS A 130 10.06 -1.17 22.27
CA LYS A 130 10.44 -1.38 20.87
C LYS A 130 9.27 -1.12 19.95
N LEU A 131 9.43 -0.20 19.01
CA LEU A 131 8.48 0.04 17.94
C LEU A 131 8.32 -1.20 17.06
N ILE A 132 7.07 -1.56 16.75
CA ILE A 132 6.77 -2.62 15.78
C ILE A 132 6.74 -2.01 14.40
N THR A 133 7.54 -2.56 13.48
CA THR A 133 7.44 -2.27 12.05
C THR A 133 6.56 -3.34 11.42
N TRP A 134 5.51 -2.91 10.73
CA TRP A 134 4.58 -3.80 10.07
C TRP A 134 4.89 -3.94 8.58
N SER A 135 4.57 -5.09 8.00
CA SER A 135 4.66 -5.42 6.58
C SER A 135 3.39 -6.10 6.12
N GLY A 136 3.02 -5.89 4.86
CA GLY A 136 1.78 -6.35 4.26
C GLY A 136 0.95 -5.17 3.74
N PRO A 137 -0.38 -5.28 3.61
CA PRO A 137 -1.20 -6.45 3.91
C PRO A 137 -1.18 -7.51 2.81
N LEU A 138 -1.51 -8.74 3.18
CA LEU A 138 -1.80 -9.84 2.27
C LEU A 138 -3.24 -10.33 2.54
N LEU A 139 -4.08 -10.42 1.53
CA LEU A 139 -5.40 -11.06 1.67
C LEU A 139 -5.26 -12.58 1.44
N ALA A 140 -5.56 -13.35 2.46
CA ALA A 140 -5.55 -14.81 2.43
C ALA A 140 -6.92 -15.34 2.85
N GLY A 141 -7.67 -15.91 1.91
CA GLY A 141 -9.05 -16.34 2.13
C GLY A 141 -9.94 -15.18 2.59
N HIS A 142 -10.39 -15.23 3.84
CA HIS A 142 -11.29 -14.22 4.43
C HIS A 142 -10.59 -13.31 5.45
N MET A 143 -9.27 -13.26 5.45
CA MET A 143 -8.48 -12.50 6.41
C MET A 143 -7.40 -11.67 5.71
N LEU A 144 -7.19 -10.46 6.20
CA LEU A 144 -5.99 -9.69 5.92
C LEU A 144 -4.92 -10.08 6.93
N ILE A 145 -3.76 -10.42 6.42
CA ILE A 145 -2.60 -10.81 7.22
C ILE A 145 -1.58 -9.67 7.15
N VAL A 146 -1.09 -9.26 8.30
CA VAL A 146 0.06 -8.36 8.44
C VAL A 146 1.09 -9.01 9.34
N SER A 147 2.37 -8.85 8.99
CA SER A 147 3.50 -9.34 9.80
C SER A 147 4.18 -8.18 10.49
N GLY A 148 4.38 -8.31 11.78
CA GLY A 148 5.12 -7.35 12.59
C GLY A 148 6.54 -7.81 12.84
N SER A 149 7.47 -6.86 13.07
CA SER A 149 8.78 -7.15 13.62
C SER A 149 8.61 -7.93 14.94
N HIS A 150 9.61 -8.73 15.32
CA HIS A 150 9.55 -9.63 16.48
C HIS A 150 8.72 -10.91 16.32
N GLY A 151 8.41 -11.29 15.06
CA GLY A 151 7.77 -12.57 14.77
C GLY A 151 6.26 -12.60 15.01
N ILE A 152 5.61 -11.44 14.98
CA ILE A 152 4.16 -11.35 15.14
C ILE A 152 3.49 -11.47 13.78
N ILE A 153 2.41 -12.23 13.72
CA ILE A 153 1.49 -12.25 12.58
C ILE A 153 0.09 -11.95 13.11
N ALA A 154 -0.51 -10.88 12.60
CA ALA A 154 -1.86 -10.47 12.96
C ALA A 154 -2.83 -10.68 11.81
N SER A 155 -4.06 -11.05 12.14
CA SER A 155 -5.16 -11.21 11.21
C SER A 155 -6.26 -10.19 11.48
N ILE A 156 -6.79 -9.58 10.41
CA ILE A 156 -7.77 -8.51 10.44
C ILE A 156 -8.91 -8.85 9.46
N SER A 157 -10.14 -8.52 9.82
CA SER A 157 -11.30 -8.68 8.94
C SER A 157 -11.18 -7.73 7.74
N PRO A 158 -11.21 -8.20 6.48
CA PRO A 158 -11.18 -7.33 5.31
C PRO A 158 -12.45 -6.50 5.15
N TYR A 159 -13.54 -6.91 5.79
CA TYR A 159 -14.85 -6.25 5.67
C TYR A 159 -15.03 -5.12 6.68
N THR A 160 -14.48 -5.26 7.87
CA THR A 160 -14.76 -4.35 8.99
C THR A 160 -13.52 -3.71 9.60
N GLY A 161 -12.32 -4.17 9.24
CA GLY A 161 -11.07 -3.75 9.88
C GLY A 161 -10.87 -4.26 11.31
N LYS A 162 -11.80 -5.11 11.82
CA LYS A 162 -11.68 -5.64 13.18
C LYS A 162 -10.54 -6.64 13.27
N PHE A 163 -9.79 -6.56 14.36
CA PHE A 163 -8.77 -7.53 14.72
C PHE A 163 -9.42 -8.90 15.00
N LEU A 164 -8.87 -9.96 14.43
CA LEU A 164 -9.35 -11.33 14.57
C LEU A 164 -8.45 -12.17 15.48
N GLY A 165 -7.16 -11.84 15.57
CA GLY A 165 -6.21 -12.52 16.40
C GLY A 165 -4.77 -12.28 15.95
N ALA A 166 -3.82 -12.71 16.79
CA ALA A 166 -2.39 -12.70 16.44
C ALA A 166 -1.70 -13.94 17.00
N ILE A 167 -0.63 -14.34 16.31
CA ILE A 167 0.28 -15.39 16.76
C ILE A 167 1.71 -14.82 16.84
N ASN A 168 2.52 -15.40 17.74
CA ASN A 168 3.94 -15.11 17.81
C ASN A 168 4.71 -16.34 17.29
N VAL A 169 5.30 -16.23 16.11
CA VAL A 169 6.01 -17.34 15.44
C VAL A 169 7.28 -17.73 16.18
N LYS A 170 7.96 -16.80 16.87
CA LYS A 170 9.16 -17.11 17.66
C LYS A 170 8.83 -17.98 18.88
N ALA A 171 7.71 -17.69 19.57
CA ALA A 171 7.28 -18.48 20.70
C ALA A 171 6.79 -19.89 20.30
N ALA A 172 6.30 -20.04 19.06
CA ALA A 172 5.89 -21.35 18.55
C ALA A 172 7.07 -22.25 18.14
N ALA A 173 8.19 -21.64 17.74
CA ALA A 173 9.41 -22.39 17.39
C ALA A 173 10.19 -22.88 18.61
N ASP A 174 10.08 -22.19 19.76
CA ASP A 174 10.77 -22.56 21.01
C ASP A 174 10.05 -23.71 21.76
N ASN A 175 8.87 -24.14 21.31
CA ASN A 175 8.05 -25.20 21.91
C ASN A 175 8.09 -26.53 21.12
N GLN A 176 8.99 -26.68 20.16
CA GLN A 176 9.30 -27.92 19.45
C GLN A 176 10.70 -28.38 19.85
#